data_6bd13f999eb48cb4fd32cf4057373f99
#
_entry.id   6bd13f999eb48cb4fd32cf4057373f99
#
_cell.length_a   1.000
_cell.length_b   1.000
_cell.length_c   1.000
_cell.angle_alpha   90.00
_cell.angle_beta   90.00
_cell.angle_gamma   90.00
#
_symmetry.space_group_name_H-M   'P 1'
#
loop_
_entity.id
_entity.type
_entity.pdbx_description
1 polymer ?
#
loop_
_entity_poly.entity_id
_entity_poly.type
_entity_poly.pdbx_seq_one_letter_code
_entity_poly.pdbx_strand_id
1 'polypeptide(L)'
;METRITKLLGIKYPVIQGGMAWVATHELASAVSNAGGLGIIGAGGAPASWVREQIQAAKKETDKPFGVNLMLMNPEADEIAKVIVEEGVKAVSYTHLRAHETRH
;
A
#
# COMPACT_ATOMS: atom_id res chain seq x y z
N MET A 1 -20.94 8.04 5.54
CA MET A 1 -20.77 8.56 4.17
C MET A 1 -20.40 7.41 3.23
N GLU A 2 -21.30 7.09 2.35
CA GLU A 2 -21.10 5.99 1.44
C GLU A 2 -20.96 6.51 0.01
N THR A 3 -19.84 6.19 -0.63
CA THR A 3 -19.56 6.57 -2.01
C THR A 3 -19.19 5.31 -2.80
N ARG A 4 -19.04 5.46 -4.12
CA ARG A 4 -18.58 4.36 -4.95
C ARG A 4 -17.21 3.84 -4.49
N ILE A 5 -16.31 4.77 -4.11
CA ILE A 5 -14.98 4.41 -3.65
C ILE A 5 -15.04 3.66 -2.32
N THR A 6 -15.87 4.10 -1.38
CA THR A 6 -15.97 3.42 -0.09
C THR A 6 -16.52 2.01 -0.24
N LYS A 7 -17.48 1.82 -1.14
CA LYS A 7 -18.01 0.49 -1.42
C LYS A 7 -16.99 -0.40 -2.11
N LEU A 8 -16.29 0.14 -3.10
CA LEU A 8 -15.32 -0.62 -3.87
C LEU A 8 -14.17 -1.11 -3.01
N LEU A 9 -13.65 -0.26 -2.13
CA LEU A 9 -12.51 -0.56 -1.29
C LEU A 9 -12.88 -1.17 0.07
N GLY A 10 -14.15 -1.14 0.43
CA GLY A 10 -14.61 -1.66 1.72
C GLY A 10 -14.20 -0.78 2.88
N ILE A 11 -14.08 0.51 2.67
CA ILE A 11 -13.68 1.47 3.70
C ILE A 11 -14.87 2.34 4.10
N LYS A 12 -14.80 2.91 5.30
CA LYS A 12 -15.88 3.71 5.86
C LYS A 12 -15.89 5.13 5.31
N TYR A 13 -14.72 5.72 5.13
CA TYR A 13 -14.57 7.09 4.66
C TYR A 13 -13.75 7.11 3.36
N PRO A 14 -14.05 8.02 2.42
CA PRO A 14 -13.30 8.10 1.16
C PRO A 14 -11.95 8.81 1.36
N VAL A 15 -11.14 8.27 2.26
CA VAL A 15 -9.82 8.81 2.60
C VAL A 15 -8.78 7.74 2.35
N ILE A 16 -7.75 8.09 1.57
CA ILE A 16 -6.64 7.20 1.24
C ILE A 16 -5.36 7.87 1.69
N GLN A 17 -4.60 7.18 2.52
CA GLN A 17 -3.29 7.67 2.95
C GLN A 17 -2.29 7.48 1.81
N GLY A 18 -1.44 8.49 1.55
CA GLY A 18 -0.41 8.37 0.53
C GLY A 18 0.70 7.40 0.96
N GLY A 19 1.22 6.65 0.01
CA GLY A 19 2.34 5.75 0.27
C GLY A 19 3.65 6.54 0.36
N MET A 20 4.32 6.47 1.51
CA MET A 20 5.60 7.14 1.74
C MET A 20 6.63 6.11 2.17
N ALA A 21 7.71 6.00 1.38
CA ALA A 21 8.77 5.03 1.67
C ALA A 21 9.32 5.25 3.09
N TRP A 22 9.51 4.13 3.82
CA TRP A 22 10.06 4.07 5.17
C TRP A 22 9.26 4.79 6.25
N VAL A 23 8.26 5.59 5.88
CA VAL A 23 7.37 6.28 6.81
C VAL A 23 6.02 5.56 6.87
N ALA A 24 5.48 5.22 5.71
CA ALA A 24 4.20 4.50 5.65
C ALA A 24 4.43 3.00 5.82
N THR A 25 4.67 2.61 7.07
CA THR A 25 4.88 1.22 7.47
C THR A 25 3.56 0.57 7.86
N HIS A 26 3.63 -0.69 8.30
CA HIS A 26 2.43 -1.41 8.74
C HIS A 26 1.69 -0.67 9.88
N GLU A 27 2.44 0.01 10.74
CA GLU A 27 1.84 0.71 11.88
C GLU A 27 0.93 1.86 11.42
N LEU A 28 1.43 2.69 10.53
CA LEU A 28 0.64 3.80 10.00
C LEU A 28 -0.51 3.27 9.13
N ALA A 29 -0.23 2.30 8.26
CA ALA A 29 -1.24 1.75 7.37
C ALA A 29 -2.38 1.10 8.15
N SER A 30 -2.07 0.29 9.16
CA SER A 30 -3.10 -0.35 9.96
C SER A 30 -3.90 0.66 10.78
N ALA A 31 -3.25 1.71 11.30
CA ALA A 31 -3.94 2.75 12.05
C ALA A 31 -4.94 3.50 11.18
N VAL A 32 -4.54 3.86 9.96
CA VAL A 32 -5.43 4.54 9.01
C VAL A 32 -6.60 3.63 8.63
N SER A 33 -6.33 2.37 8.35
CA SER A 33 -7.37 1.41 7.98
C SER A 33 -8.34 1.17 9.14
N ASN A 34 -7.84 1.05 10.35
CA ASN A 34 -8.69 0.90 11.53
C ASN A 34 -9.56 2.13 11.78
N ALA A 35 -9.08 3.31 11.39
CA ALA A 35 -9.86 4.54 11.51
C ALA A 35 -10.93 4.69 10.42
N GLY A 36 -10.97 3.79 9.45
CA GLY A 36 -12.01 3.78 8.42
C GLY A 36 -11.58 4.27 7.06
N GLY A 37 -10.32 4.66 6.88
CA GLY A 37 -9.75 5.01 5.57
C GLY A 37 -9.05 3.83 4.93
N LEU A 38 -8.25 4.09 3.91
CA LEU A 38 -7.40 3.08 3.30
C LEU A 38 -5.94 3.39 3.62
N GLY A 39 -5.33 2.59 4.48
CA GLY A 39 -3.91 2.70 4.79
C GLY A 39 -3.08 2.09 3.67
N ILE A 40 -1.92 2.68 3.39
CA ILE A 40 -1.03 2.21 2.32
C ILE A 40 0.38 2.03 2.84
N ILE A 41 0.92 0.84 2.65
CA ILE A 41 2.33 0.55 2.96
C ILE A 41 3.19 1.06 1.81
N GLY A 42 4.18 1.90 2.12
CA GLY A 42 5.09 2.43 1.10
C GLY A 42 6.29 1.52 0.93
N ALA A 43 6.34 0.78 -0.17
CA ALA A 43 7.45 -0.14 -0.44
C ALA A 43 8.75 0.58 -0.81
N GLY A 44 8.67 1.71 -1.53
CA GLY A 44 9.86 2.46 -1.94
C GLY A 44 10.87 1.57 -2.65
N GLY A 45 12.12 1.65 -2.22
CA GLY A 45 13.19 0.79 -2.74
C GLY A 45 13.45 -0.43 -1.89
N ALA A 46 12.53 -0.80 -1.00
CA ALA A 46 12.71 -1.90 -0.07
C ALA A 46 12.69 -3.27 -0.76
N PRO A 47 13.35 -4.27 -0.17
CA PRO A 47 13.30 -5.63 -0.72
C PRO A 47 11.93 -6.27 -0.49
N ALA A 48 11.63 -7.27 -1.35
CA ALA A 48 10.35 -7.96 -1.29
C ALA A 48 10.11 -8.62 0.08
N SER A 49 11.15 -9.15 0.71
CA SER A 49 11.04 -9.77 2.02
C SER A 49 10.54 -8.78 3.08
N TRP A 50 11.04 -7.54 3.04
CA TRP A 50 10.60 -6.49 3.95
C TRP A 50 9.12 -6.18 3.71
N VAL A 51 8.72 -6.07 2.44
CA VAL A 51 7.33 -5.79 2.08
C VAL A 51 6.41 -6.89 2.62
N ARG A 52 6.82 -8.15 2.46
CA ARG A 52 6.03 -9.28 2.99
C ARG A 52 5.87 -9.18 4.50
N GLU A 53 6.95 -8.84 5.21
CA GLU A 53 6.89 -8.67 6.65
C GLU A 53 5.93 -7.56 7.06
N GLN A 54 5.95 -6.44 6.33
CA GLN A 54 5.04 -5.33 6.60
C GLN A 54 3.58 -5.73 6.37
N ILE A 55 3.31 -6.45 5.29
CA ILE A 55 1.96 -6.91 5.00
C ILE A 55 1.46 -7.86 6.09
N GLN A 56 2.29 -8.82 6.48
CA GLN A 56 1.91 -9.78 7.51
C GLN A 56 1.69 -9.11 8.87
N ALA A 57 2.52 -8.13 9.20
CA ALA A 57 2.34 -7.36 10.43
C ALA A 57 1.04 -6.54 10.39
N ALA A 58 0.73 -5.92 9.26
CA ALA A 58 -0.52 -5.17 9.10
C ALA A 58 -1.73 -6.07 9.25
N LYS A 59 -1.68 -7.28 8.71
CA LYS A 59 -2.78 -8.25 8.84
C LYS A 59 -3.06 -8.64 10.28
N LYS A 60 -2.04 -8.60 11.14
CA LYS A 60 -2.21 -8.87 12.56
C LYS A 60 -2.81 -7.69 13.32
N GLU A 61 -2.60 -6.49 12.80
CA GLU A 61 -3.01 -5.26 13.48
C GLU A 61 -4.39 -4.77 13.04
N THR A 62 -4.84 -5.19 11.86
CA THR A 62 -6.14 -4.77 11.33
C THR A 62 -6.77 -5.87 10.50
N ASP A 63 -8.10 -5.97 10.58
CA ASP A 63 -8.88 -6.82 9.68
C ASP A 63 -9.50 -5.99 8.54
N LYS A 64 -9.21 -4.70 8.51
CA LYS A 64 -9.70 -3.79 7.50
C LYS A 64 -8.81 -3.79 6.27
N PRO A 65 -9.34 -3.38 5.10
CA PRO A 65 -8.52 -3.34 3.90
C PRO A 65 -7.40 -2.31 3.98
N PHE A 66 -6.27 -2.66 3.40
CA PHE A 66 -5.13 -1.76 3.24
C PHE A 66 -4.48 -2.04 1.89
N GLY A 67 -3.59 -1.19 1.47
CA GLY A 67 -2.91 -1.33 0.18
C GLY A 67 -1.41 -1.24 0.29
N VAL A 68 -0.76 -1.41 -0.83
CA VAL A 68 0.70 -1.28 -0.95
C VAL A 68 1.01 -0.38 -2.14
N ASN A 69 1.94 0.55 -1.95
CA ASN A 69 2.44 1.36 -3.07
C ASN A 69 3.67 0.68 -3.64
N LEU A 70 3.59 0.30 -4.91
CA LEU A 70 4.69 -0.35 -5.63
C LEU A 70 5.42 0.67 -6.48
N MET A 71 6.73 0.82 -6.23
CA MET A 71 7.58 1.67 -7.05
C MET A 71 8.13 0.82 -8.19
N LEU A 72 7.73 1.12 -9.42
CA LEU A 72 8.09 0.30 -10.58
C LEU A 72 9.58 0.32 -10.90
N MET A 73 10.32 1.31 -10.42
CA MET A 73 11.77 1.36 -10.60
C MET A 73 12.53 0.52 -9.57
N ASN A 74 11.84 -0.03 -8.59
CA ASN A 74 12.48 -0.91 -7.61
C ASN A 74 12.96 -2.17 -8.33
N PRO A 75 14.25 -2.57 -8.17
CA PRO A 75 14.78 -3.78 -8.82
C PRO A 75 13.99 -5.04 -8.49
N GLU A 76 13.31 -5.07 -7.34
CA GLU A 76 12.51 -6.22 -6.93
C GLU A 76 11.01 -6.00 -7.16
N ALA A 77 10.64 -5.06 -8.04
CA ALA A 77 9.23 -4.74 -8.29
C ALA A 77 8.41 -5.99 -8.65
N ASP A 78 8.96 -6.87 -9.49
CA ASP A 78 8.26 -8.10 -9.88
C ASP A 78 8.04 -9.04 -8.69
N GLU A 79 9.03 -9.17 -7.82
CA GLU A 79 8.90 -9.99 -6.62
C GLU A 79 7.91 -9.40 -5.64
N ILE A 80 7.91 -8.07 -5.50
CA ILE A 80 6.94 -7.37 -4.65
C ILE A 80 5.53 -7.57 -5.19
N ALA A 81 5.35 -7.51 -6.50
CA ALA A 81 4.05 -7.74 -7.11
C ALA A 81 3.54 -9.15 -6.78
N LYS A 82 4.41 -10.15 -6.82
CA LYS A 82 4.06 -11.52 -6.44
C LYS A 82 3.64 -11.60 -4.98
N VAL A 83 4.38 -10.93 -4.10
CA VAL A 83 4.05 -10.89 -2.67
C VAL A 83 2.66 -10.28 -2.46
N ILE A 84 2.36 -9.18 -3.14
CA ILE A 84 1.07 -8.51 -3.03
C ILE A 84 -0.07 -9.47 -3.39
N VAL A 85 0.09 -10.21 -4.48
CA VAL A 85 -0.91 -11.17 -4.94
C VAL A 85 -1.04 -12.34 -3.96
N GLU A 86 0.09 -12.91 -3.54
CA GLU A 86 0.11 -14.04 -2.63
C GLU A 86 -0.51 -13.73 -1.28
N GLU A 87 -0.27 -12.52 -0.79
CA GLU A 87 -0.81 -12.08 0.51
C GLU A 87 -2.24 -11.55 0.42
N GLY A 88 -2.79 -11.44 -0.78
CA GLY A 88 -4.17 -11.04 -0.98
C GLY A 88 -4.47 -9.59 -0.66
N VAL A 89 -3.51 -8.70 -0.87
CA VAL A 89 -3.70 -7.27 -0.62
C VAL A 89 -4.72 -6.71 -1.62
N LYS A 90 -5.70 -5.96 -1.11
CA LYS A 90 -6.84 -5.51 -1.92
C LYS A 90 -6.54 -4.34 -2.83
N ALA A 91 -5.61 -3.46 -2.46
CA ALA A 91 -5.35 -2.26 -3.23
C ALA A 91 -3.86 -2.11 -3.51
N VAL A 92 -3.55 -1.69 -4.72
CA VAL A 92 -2.16 -1.45 -5.13
C VAL A 92 -2.11 -0.11 -5.84
N SER A 93 -1.18 0.74 -5.43
CA SER A 93 -0.88 1.95 -6.16
C SER A 93 0.52 1.84 -6.75
N TYR A 94 0.77 2.55 -7.82
CA TYR A 94 2.04 2.49 -8.52
C TYR A 94 2.69 3.85 -8.57
N THR A 95 3.99 3.88 -8.33
CA THR A 95 4.80 5.05 -8.59
C THR A 95 5.73 4.72 -9.73
N HIS A 96 5.61 5.48 -10.81
CA HIS A 96 6.39 5.25 -12.03
C HIS A 96 7.11 6.55 -12.38
N LEU A 97 8.38 6.64 -11.99
CA LEU A 97 9.23 7.79 -12.28
C LEU A 97 10.28 7.40 -13.29
N ARG A 98 10.39 8.21 -14.35
CA ARG A 98 11.47 8.08 -15.32
C ARG A 98 12.18 9.42 -15.41
N ALA A 99 13.48 9.38 -15.78
CA ALA A 99 14.29 10.59 -15.82
C ALA A 99 13.67 11.71 -16.67
N HIS A 100 13.09 11.37 -17.82
CA HIS A 100 12.47 12.35 -18.70
C HIS A 100 11.15 12.92 -18.13
N GLU A 101 10.53 12.23 -17.22
CA GLU A 101 9.27 12.69 -16.59
C GLU A 101 9.54 13.76 -15.55
N THR A 102 10.72 13.79 -14.97
CA THR A 102 11.06 14.78 -13.96
C THR A 102 11.26 16.16 -14.55
N ARG A 103 11.28 16.27 -15.88
CA ARG A 103 11.42 17.56 -16.57
C ARG A 103 10.10 18.33 -16.71
N HIS A 104 9.01 17.67 -16.39
CA HIS A 104 7.69 18.30 -16.45
C HIS A 104 7.29 18.97 -15.13
#